data_75541758e9081f87fc07751c86a5f18c
#
_entry.id   75541758e9081f87fc07751c86a5f18c
#
_cell.length_a   1.000
_cell.length_b   1.000
_cell.length_c   1.000
_cell.angle_alpha   90.00
_cell.angle_beta   90.00
_cell.angle_gamma   90.00
#
_symmetry.space_group_name_H-M   'P 1'
#
loop_
_entity.id
_entity.type
_entity.pdbx_description
1 polymer ?
#
loop_
_entity_poly.entity_id
_entity_poly.type
_entity_poly.pdbx_seq_one_letter_code
_entity_poly.pdbx_strand_id
1 'polypeptide(L)'
;MIEYTQYHHIPVKYIKNKIAEFLSEDVPDGDKTSEFSLIDPEKTGIAEIQAVTDQVFVGEYIISHFFGDECTTEINIKDGSFVSGGDIIGMIKGPMITILGRERIMLNLVQRLCGIATLTRRYVNMSAHCGLKILDTRKTTPGLRLFEKHAVVVGGGTNHRLNLSTGILIKDNHIKAAGSVKAAVNQCKHHNSKLSIELEVDTLEQIHEGLDSGFDGFLL
;
A
#
# COMPACT_ATOMS: atom_id res chain seq x y z
N MET A 1 -19.19 -5.39 12.29
CA MET A 1 -18.04 -5.60 11.39
C MET A 1 -16.79 -5.11 12.10
N ILE A 2 -15.71 -5.87 12.07
CA ILE A 2 -14.43 -5.47 12.67
C ILE A 2 -13.89 -4.27 11.90
N GLU A 3 -13.46 -3.24 12.62
CA GLU A 3 -12.90 -2.03 12.04
C GLU A 3 -11.40 -1.96 12.32
N TYR A 4 -10.63 -1.83 11.27
CA TYR A 4 -9.18 -1.63 11.31
C TYR A 4 -8.83 -0.20 10.88
N THR A 5 -7.64 0.25 11.26
CA THR A 5 -7.11 1.55 10.83
C THR A 5 -7.05 1.62 9.30
N GLN A 6 -7.60 2.69 8.72
CA GLN A 6 -7.56 2.96 7.29
C GLN A 6 -6.40 3.90 6.97
N TYR A 7 -5.56 3.52 6.03
CA TYR A 7 -4.32 4.24 5.71
C TYR A 7 -4.54 5.22 4.55
N HIS A 8 -5.35 6.26 4.79
CA HIS A 8 -5.55 7.36 3.83
C HIS A 8 -4.28 8.17 3.60
N HIS A 9 -3.38 8.20 4.57
CA HIS A 9 -2.09 8.90 4.49
C HIS A 9 -0.98 8.02 5.03
N ILE A 10 0.20 8.11 4.42
CA ILE A 10 1.41 7.45 4.90
C ILE A 10 2.26 8.48 5.63
N PRO A 11 2.78 8.20 6.85
CA PRO A 11 3.64 9.13 7.56
C PRO A 11 4.86 9.54 6.72
N VAL A 12 5.14 10.84 6.61
CA VAL A 12 6.24 11.39 5.81
C VAL A 12 7.59 10.76 6.19
N LYS A 13 7.82 10.55 7.49
CA LYS A 13 9.04 9.89 7.98
C LYS A 13 9.19 8.47 7.40
N TYR A 14 8.08 7.72 7.28
CA TYR A 14 8.11 6.39 6.68
C TYR A 14 8.46 6.46 5.20
N ILE A 15 7.83 7.40 4.45
CA ILE A 15 8.11 7.61 3.03
C ILE A 15 9.60 7.93 2.82
N LYS A 16 10.13 8.92 3.54
CA LYS A 16 11.54 9.32 3.43
C LYS A 16 12.52 8.20 3.74
N ASN A 17 12.25 7.41 4.80
CA ASN A 17 13.09 6.28 5.14
C ASN A 17 13.10 5.22 4.03
N LYS A 18 11.93 4.91 3.46
CA LYS A 18 11.82 3.93 2.37
C LYS A 18 12.49 4.41 1.08
N ILE A 19 12.34 5.68 0.75
CA ILE A 19 13.02 6.26 -0.41
C ILE A 19 14.54 6.17 -0.22
N ALA A 20 15.06 6.44 0.97
CA ALA A 20 16.49 6.30 1.25
C ALA A 20 16.97 4.84 1.07
N GLU A 21 16.19 3.84 1.53
CA GLU A 21 16.48 2.42 1.28
C GLU A 21 16.52 2.11 -0.22
N PHE A 22 15.52 2.57 -0.99
CA PHE A 22 15.44 2.32 -2.42
C PHE A 22 16.57 3.01 -3.20
N LEU A 23 16.93 4.24 -2.84
CA LEU A 23 18.05 4.95 -3.43
C LEU A 23 19.39 4.25 -3.13
N SER A 24 19.57 3.72 -1.92
CA SER A 24 20.74 2.95 -1.55
C SER A 24 20.88 1.63 -2.34
N GLU A 25 19.75 1.05 -2.79
CA GLU A 25 19.76 -0.14 -3.65
C GLU A 25 20.17 0.17 -5.08
N ASP A 26 19.63 1.25 -5.67
CA ASP A 26 19.74 1.53 -7.09
C ASP A 26 20.92 2.47 -7.44
N VAL A 27 21.26 3.39 -6.54
CA VAL A 27 22.28 4.43 -6.76
C VAL A 27 23.28 4.48 -5.60
N PRO A 28 23.89 3.33 -5.20
CA PRO A 28 24.77 3.30 -4.03
C PRO A 28 26.03 4.16 -4.19
N ASP A 29 26.58 4.21 -5.41
CA ASP A 29 27.83 4.89 -5.76
C ASP A 29 27.64 5.93 -6.87
N GLY A 30 26.44 6.51 -7.01
CA GLY A 30 26.08 7.50 -8.02
C GLY A 30 25.62 6.89 -9.35
N ASP A 31 24.92 7.70 -10.16
CA ASP A 31 24.49 7.32 -11.51
C ASP A 31 25.63 7.53 -12.51
N LYS A 32 26.36 6.47 -12.82
CA LYS A 32 27.53 6.51 -13.70
C LYS A 32 27.18 6.94 -15.13
N THR A 33 26.00 6.64 -15.61
CA THR A 33 25.55 7.08 -16.92
C THR A 33 25.42 8.60 -16.96
N SER A 34 24.70 9.18 -16.01
CA SER A 34 24.53 10.63 -15.93
C SER A 34 25.84 11.34 -15.63
N GLU A 35 26.65 10.83 -14.69
CA GLU A 35 27.95 11.41 -14.34
C GLU A 35 28.89 11.52 -15.56
N PHE A 36 28.89 10.52 -16.45
CA PHE A 36 29.83 10.49 -17.60
C PHE A 36 29.25 10.99 -18.92
N SER A 37 27.92 11.08 -19.06
CA SER A 37 27.28 11.51 -20.29
C SER A 37 26.82 12.97 -20.29
N LEU A 38 26.56 13.55 -19.11
CA LEU A 38 26.15 14.95 -19.01
C LEU A 38 27.36 15.87 -19.11
N ILE A 39 27.31 16.82 -20.07
CA ILE A 39 28.37 17.84 -20.24
C ILE A 39 28.36 18.80 -19.05
N ASP A 40 27.18 19.12 -18.53
CA ASP A 40 26.98 19.97 -17.37
C ASP A 40 26.04 19.25 -16.39
N PRO A 41 26.55 18.62 -15.31
CA PRO A 41 25.76 17.91 -14.33
C PRO A 41 24.75 18.80 -13.58
N GLU A 42 25.07 20.08 -13.41
CA GLU A 42 24.22 21.07 -12.74
C GLU A 42 23.14 21.66 -13.67
N LYS A 43 23.14 21.30 -14.94
CA LYS A 43 22.14 21.76 -15.90
C LYS A 43 20.74 21.41 -15.40
N THR A 44 19.93 22.46 -15.24
CA THR A 44 18.52 22.31 -14.89
C THR A 44 17.69 21.88 -16.09
N GLY A 45 16.74 20.99 -15.84
CA GLY A 45 15.78 20.53 -16.84
C GLY A 45 14.39 20.41 -16.26
N ILE A 46 13.46 20.04 -17.13
CA ILE A 46 12.07 19.75 -16.77
C ILE A 46 11.74 18.36 -17.30
N ALA A 47 11.19 17.52 -16.42
CA ALA A 47 10.63 16.23 -16.80
C ALA A 47 9.11 16.26 -16.56
N GLU A 48 8.35 15.76 -17.53
CA GLU A 48 6.91 15.58 -17.42
C GLU A 48 6.62 14.13 -16.99
N ILE A 49 5.68 13.97 -16.07
CA ILE A 49 5.14 12.66 -15.68
C ILE A 49 3.84 12.46 -16.45
N GLN A 50 3.81 11.45 -17.31
CA GLN A 50 2.66 11.14 -18.15
C GLN A 50 2.10 9.76 -17.85
N ALA A 51 0.78 9.63 -17.81
CA ALA A 51 0.10 8.34 -17.75
C ALA A 51 0.25 7.61 -19.09
N VAL A 52 0.68 6.36 -19.08
CA VAL A 52 0.79 5.55 -20.31
C VAL A 52 -0.53 4.87 -20.64
N THR A 53 -1.32 4.53 -19.62
CA THR A 53 -2.60 3.83 -19.74
C THR A 53 -3.63 4.41 -18.79
N ASP A 54 -4.89 4.12 -19.04
CA ASP A 54 -5.99 4.45 -18.13
C ASP A 54 -5.78 3.80 -16.77
N GLN A 55 -5.84 4.61 -15.70
CA GLN A 55 -5.56 4.13 -14.35
C GLN A 55 -6.12 5.05 -13.26
N VAL A 56 -6.21 4.55 -12.04
CA VAL A 56 -6.41 5.36 -10.83
C VAL A 56 -5.04 5.81 -10.34
N PHE A 57 -4.83 7.12 -10.23
CA PHE A 57 -3.56 7.70 -9.82
C PHE A 57 -3.34 7.56 -8.31
N VAL A 58 -2.10 7.24 -7.94
CA VAL A 58 -1.59 7.23 -6.56
C VAL A 58 -0.15 7.74 -6.58
N GLY A 59 0.11 8.86 -5.92
CA GLY A 59 1.46 9.44 -5.87
C GLY A 59 1.52 10.93 -5.58
N GLU A 60 0.36 11.60 -5.39
CA GLU A 60 0.26 13.06 -5.23
C GLU A 60 1.33 13.64 -4.30
N TYR A 61 1.46 13.11 -3.09
CA TYR A 61 2.44 13.58 -2.12
C TYR A 61 3.69 12.68 -1.98
N ILE A 62 3.69 11.49 -2.59
CA ILE A 62 4.83 10.55 -2.54
C ILE A 62 5.93 11.01 -3.47
N ILE A 63 5.58 11.45 -4.69
CA ILE A 63 6.51 11.79 -5.77
C ILE A 63 7.49 12.88 -5.33
N SER A 64 7.02 13.95 -4.69
CA SER A 64 7.88 15.05 -4.26
C SER A 64 9.00 14.63 -3.31
N HIS A 65 8.76 13.60 -2.50
CA HIS A 65 9.76 13.11 -1.55
C HIS A 65 10.95 12.39 -2.19
N PHE A 66 10.83 11.96 -3.44
CA PHE A 66 11.96 11.38 -4.18
C PHE A 66 12.99 12.42 -4.57
N PHE A 67 12.56 13.66 -4.78
CA PHE A 67 13.41 14.72 -5.30
C PHE A 67 13.85 15.72 -4.21
N GLY A 68 13.18 15.73 -3.06
CA GLY A 68 13.52 16.57 -1.92
C GLY A 68 13.54 18.06 -2.26
N ASP A 69 14.47 18.78 -1.64
CA ASP A 69 14.62 20.24 -1.85
C ASP A 69 15.45 20.59 -3.10
N GLU A 70 16.04 19.58 -3.76
CA GLU A 70 16.85 19.77 -4.97
C GLU A 70 16.00 20.09 -6.21
N CYS A 71 14.74 19.62 -6.23
CA CYS A 71 13.82 19.85 -7.34
C CYS A 71 12.49 20.44 -6.87
N THR A 72 11.89 21.24 -7.73
CA THR A 72 10.49 21.62 -7.59
C THR A 72 9.62 20.57 -8.26
N THR A 73 8.62 20.06 -7.54
CA THR A 73 7.68 19.06 -8.05
C THR A 73 6.27 19.64 -8.03
N GLU A 74 5.59 19.64 -9.17
CA GLU A 74 4.22 20.09 -9.32
C GLU A 74 3.36 18.92 -9.78
N ILE A 75 2.47 18.41 -8.90
CA ILE A 75 1.52 17.34 -9.22
C ILE A 75 0.12 17.94 -9.27
N ASN A 76 -0.52 17.83 -10.43
CA ASN A 76 -1.81 18.47 -10.71
C ASN A 76 -3.01 17.52 -10.50
N ILE A 77 -2.74 16.25 -10.29
CA ILE A 77 -3.74 15.19 -10.15
C ILE A 77 -3.73 14.68 -8.71
N LYS A 78 -4.91 14.54 -8.11
CA LYS A 78 -5.06 14.02 -6.75
C LYS A 78 -5.11 12.50 -6.73
N ASP A 79 -4.63 11.92 -5.62
CA ASP A 79 -4.79 10.49 -5.37
C ASP A 79 -6.26 10.06 -5.47
N GLY A 80 -6.50 8.94 -6.14
CA GLY A 80 -7.84 8.40 -6.40
C GLY A 80 -8.54 8.94 -7.64
N SER A 81 -7.97 9.96 -8.32
CA SER A 81 -8.47 10.43 -9.60
C SER A 81 -8.22 9.38 -10.69
N PHE A 82 -9.18 9.27 -11.63
CA PHE A 82 -8.97 8.53 -12.85
C PHE A 82 -8.19 9.40 -13.84
N VAL A 83 -7.16 8.84 -14.46
CA VAL A 83 -6.37 9.47 -15.53
C VAL A 83 -6.37 8.57 -16.77
N SER A 84 -6.40 9.20 -17.94
CA SER A 84 -6.35 8.50 -19.22
C SER A 84 -4.93 8.41 -19.75
N GLY A 85 -4.67 7.43 -20.60
CA GLY A 85 -3.39 7.34 -21.30
C GLY A 85 -3.13 8.63 -22.10
N GLY A 86 -1.96 9.24 -21.90
CA GLY A 86 -1.57 10.53 -22.46
C GLY A 86 -1.73 11.74 -21.53
N ASP A 87 -2.48 11.61 -20.42
CA ASP A 87 -2.66 12.72 -19.48
C ASP A 87 -1.35 13.06 -18.78
N ILE A 88 -1.07 14.37 -18.64
CA ILE A 88 0.06 14.87 -17.85
C ILE A 88 -0.34 14.93 -16.37
N ILE A 89 0.35 14.13 -15.55
CA ILE A 89 0.14 14.05 -14.10
C ILE A 89 0.80 15.22 -13.38
N GLY A 90 1.99 15.60 -13.83
CA GLY A 90 2.76 16.67 -13.21
C GLY A 90 4.12 16.88 -13.85
N MET A 91 4.90 17.77 -13.24
CA MET A 91 6.24 18.14 -13.71
C MET A 91 7.25 18.15 -12.56
N ILE A 92 8.49 17.86 -12.90
CA ILE A 92 9.65 17.92 -12.01
C ILE A 92 10.68 18.85 -12.67
N LYS A 93 11.13 19.88 -11.96
CA LYS A 93 12.12 20.83 -12.41
C LYS A 93 13.29 20.88 -11.44
N GLY A 94 14.52 20.66 -11.95
CA GLY A 94 15.74 20.66 -11.13
C GLY A 94 16.97 20.19 -11.88
N PRO A 95 18.07 19.88 -11.20
CA PRO A 95 19.26 19.32 -11.81
C PRO A 95 18.96 18.01 -12.53
N MET A 96 19.41 17.91 -13.79
CA MET A 96 19.16 16.72 -14.62
C MET A 96 19.74 15.45 -14.00
N ILE A 97 20.89 15.55 -13.35
CA ILE A 97 21.52 14.40 -12.69
C ILE A 97 20.62 13.84 -11.56
N THR A 98 19.97 14.72 -10.80
CA THR A 98 19.05 14.32 -9.73
C THR A 98 17.77 13.70 -10.30
N ILE A 99 17.23 14.28 -11.38
CA ILE A 99 16.01 13.76 -12.01
C ILE A 99 16.27 12.37 -12.58
N LEU A 100 17.31 12.21 -13.40
CA LEU A 100 17.64 10.93 -14.06
C LEU A 100 17.99 9.83 -13.05
N GLY A 101 18.74 10.15 -12.01
CA GLY A 101 19.14 9.16 -11.00
C GLY A 101 18.02 8.70 -10.09
N ARG A 102 16.86 9.39 -10.05
CA ARG A 102 15.75 9.05 -9.14
C ARG A 102 14.44 8.67 -9.84
N GLU A 103 14.31 8.98 -11.14
CA GLU A 103 13.06 8.77 -11.89
C GLU A 103 12.63 7.31 -11.89
N ARG A 104 13.56 6.37 -12.11
CA ARG A 104 13.23 4.95 -12.25
C ARG A 104 12.62 4.37 -10.98
N ILE A 105 13.21 4.66 -9.85
CA ILE A 105 12.73 4.19 -8.53
C ILE A 105 11.36 4.79 -8.22
N MET A 106 11.20 6.09 -8.46
CA MET A 106 9.93 6.79 -8.29
C MET A 106 8.84 6.14 -9.15
N LEU A 107 9.11 5.94 -10.45
CA LEU A 107 8.17 5.33 -11.38
C LEU A 107 7.83 3.89 -10.98
N ASN A 108 8.80 3.09 -10.55
CA ASN A 108 8.57 1.72 -10.11
C ASN A 108 7.59 1.66 -8.95
N LEU A 109 7.72 2.53 -7.95
CA LEU A 109 6.79 2.59 -6.82
C LEU A 109 5.41 3.08 -7.28
N VAL A 110 5.34 4.24 -7.96
CA VAL A 110 4.07 4.87 -8.35
C VAL A 110 3.27 3.98 -9.28
N GLN A 111 3.88 3.36 -10.30
CA GLN A 111 3.20 2.44 -11.21
C GLN A 111 2.59 1.25 -10.47
N ARG A 112 3.31 0.69 -9.50
CA ARG A 112 2.79 -0.40 -8.67
C ARG A 112 1.56 0.04 -7.87
N LEU A 113 1.61 1.21 -7.24
CA LEU A 113 0.51 1.74 -6.45
C LEU A 113 -0.71 2.05 -7.32
N CYS A 114 -0.51 2.66 -8.48
CA CYS A 114 -1.56 2.92 -9.46
C CYS A 114 -2.21 1.61 -9.95
N GLY A 115 -1.42 0.56 -10.21
CA GLY A 115 -1.93 -0.75 -10.59
C GLY A 115 -2.81 -1.37 -9.51
N ILE A 116 -2.38 -1.33 -8.23
CA ILE A 116 -3.17 -1.83 -7.09
C ILE A 116 -4.47 -1.03 -6.94
N ALA A 117 -4.41 0.30 -6.97
CA ALA A 117 -5.58 1.15 -6.83
C ALA A 117 -6.57 0.96 -7.98
N THR A 118 -6.08 0.82 -9.21
CA THR A 118 -6.89 0.58 -10.41
C THR A 118 -7.63 -0.76 -10.31
N LEU A 119 -6.93 -1.83 -9.94
CA LEU A 119 -7.54 -3.14 -9.77
C LEU A 119 -8.56 -3.12 -8.63
N THR A 120 -8.21 -2.50 -7.50
CA THR A 120 -9.13 -2.34 -6.37
C THR A 120 -10.39 -1.59 -6.77
N ARG A 121 -10.28 -0.48 -7.51
CA ARG A 121 -11.42 0.30 -8.01
C ARG A 121 -12.35 -0.54 -8.89
N ARG A 122 -11.81 -1.42 -9.72
CA ARG A 122 -12.60 -2.32 -10.53
C ARG A 122 -13.44 -3.26 -9.68
N TYR A 123 -12.85 -3.91 -8.66
CA TYR A 123 -13.58 -4.79 -7.74
C TYR A 123 -14.62 -4.02 -6.91
N VAL A 124 -14.27 -2.83 -6.40
CA VAL A 124 -15.21 -1.97 -5.67
C VAL A 124 -16.41 -1.62 -6.51
N ASN A 125 -16.20 -1.21 -7.77
CA ASN A 125 -17.31 -0.90 -8.68
C ASN A 125 -18.18 -2.13 -9.01
N MET A 126 -17.58 -3.30 -9.18
CA MET A 126 -18.32 -4.54 -9.43
C MET A 126 -19.17 -4.98 -8.23
N SER A 127 -18.71 -4.70 -7.01
CA SER A 127 -19.42 -5.09 -5.77
C SER A 127 -20.34 -4.01 -5.19
N ALA A 128 -20.40 -2.82 -5.80
CA ALA A 128 -21.13 -1.67 -5.26
C ALA A 128 -22.63 -1.95 -5.04
N HIS A 129 -23.25 -2.74 -5.93
CA HIS A 129 -24.68 -3.11 -5.84
C HIS A 129 -24.99 -4.12 -4.72
N CYS A 130 -24.00 -4.82 -4.19
CA CYS A 130 -24.15 -5.83 -3.13
C CYS A 130 -23.88 -5.28 -1.73
N GLY A 131 -23.43 -4.02 -1.58
CA GLY A 131 -23.03 -3.45 -0.30
C GLY A 131 -21.79 -4.11 0.32
N LEU A 132 -21.00 -4.84 -0.46
CA LEU A 132 -19.79 -5.52 -0.03
C LEU A 132 -18.61 -4.54 0.05
N LYS A 133 -17.73 -4.75 1.03
CA LYS A 133 -16.43 -4.05 1.11
C LYS A 133 -15.34 -4.95 0.57
N ILE A 134 -14.48 -4.40 -0.29
CA ILE A 134 -13.28 -5.08 -0.78
C ILE A 134 -12.17 -4.85 0.23
N LEU A 135 -11.67 -5.92 0.84
CA LEU A 135 -10.62 -5.87 1.86
C LEU A 135 -9.27 -6.25 1.26
N ASP A 136 -8.22 -5.61 1.77
CA ASP A 136 -6.85 -6.07 1.53
C ASP A 136 -6.46 -7.23 2.46
N THR A 137 -5.23 -7.71 2.31
CA THR A 137 -4.67 -8.78 3.14
C THR A 137 -3.25 -8.43 3.62
N ARG A 138 -2.61 -9.35 4.37
CA ARG A 138 -1.18 -9.29 4.67
C ARG A 138 -0.28 -9.97 3.63
N LYS A 139 -0.85 -10.50 2.54
CA LYS A 139 -0.12 -11.08 1.40
C LYS A 139 0.40 -9.95 0.50
N THR A 140 1.33 -9.18 1.02
CA THR A 140 1.91 -7.98 0.41
C THR A 140 3.39 -8.19 0.11
N THR A 141 3.96 -7.38 -0.78
CA THR A 141 5.40 -7.37 -1.03
C THR A 141 6.14 -6.95 0.24
N PRO A 142 7.15 -7.73 0.68
CA PRO A 142 7.97 -7.34 1.82
C PRO A 142 8.54 -5.91 1.66
N GLY A 143 8.45 -5.13 2.73
CA GLY A 143 8.92 -3.73 2.72
C GLY A 143 7.93 -2.71 2.14
N LEU A 144 6.92 -3.11 1.34
CA LEU A 144 5.98 -2.20 0.67
C LEU A 144 4.57 -2.19 1.28
N ARG A 145 4.30 -2.98 2.32
CA ARG A 145 2.94 -3.19 2.85
C ARG A 145 2.14 -1.92 3.09
N LEU A 146 2.73 -0.91 3.71
CA LEU A 146 2.00 0.31 4.04
C LEU A 146 1.64 1.11 2.78
N PHE A 147 2.52 1.12 1.78
CA PHE A 147 2.24 1.71 0.47
C PHE A 147 1.12 0.95 -0.25
N GLU A 148 1.17 -0.38 -0.30
CA GLU A 148 0.17 -1.20 -0.98
C GLU A 148 -1.20 -1.09 -0.31
N LYS A 149 -1.27 -1.06 1.03
CA LYS A 149 -2.50 -0.85 1.78
C LYS A 149 -3.08 0.55 1.56
N HIS A 150 -2.23 1.58 1.49
CA HIS A 150 -2.65 2.92 1.09
C HIS A 150 -3.28 2.92 -0.31
N ALA A 151 -2.64 2.27 -1.29
CA ALA A 151 -3.16 2.17 -2.65
C ALA A 151 -4.53 1.46 -2.71
N VAL A 152 -4.77 0.45 -1.86
CA VAL A 152 -6.09 -0.19 -1.75
C VAL A 152 -7.15 0.82 -1.28
N VAL A 153 -6.86 1.63 -0.25
CA VAL A 153 -7.79 2.67 0.23
C VAL A 153 -8.04 3.72 -0.83
N VAL A 154 -7.02 4.19 -1.53
CA VAL A 154 -7.14 5.14 -2.65
C VAL A 154 -8.01 4.56 -3.78
N GLY A 155 -7.91 3.25 -4.03
CA GLY A 155 -8.76 2.53 -4.95
C GLY A 155 -10.23 2.39 -4.50
N GLY A 156 -10.55 2.75 -3.25
CA GLY A 156 -11.88 2.65 -2.64
C GLY A 156 -12.11 1.36 -1.86
N GLY A 157 -11.07 0.55 -1.67
CA GLY A 157 -11.11 -0.62 -0.81
C GLY A 157 -10.95 -0.27 0.67
N THR A 158 -10.90 -1.27 1.52
CA THR A 158 -10.83 -1.14 2.96
C THR A 158 -9.64 -1.94 3.51
N ASN A 159 -8.89 -1.36 4.43
CA ASN A 159 -7.77 -2.09 5.04
C ASN A 159 -8.24 -3.09 6.09
N HIS A 160 -7.70 -4.29 6.02
CA HIS A 160 -7.63 -5.27 7.09
C HIS A 160 -6.41 -4.98 7.97
N ARG A 161 -6.23 -5.74 9.08
CA ARG A 161 -5.09 -5.55 10.01
C ARG A 161 -3.76 -5.34 9.29
N LEU A 162 -2.96 -4.38 9.77
CA LEU A 162 -1.66 -4.05 9.18
C LEU A 162 -0.62 -5.16 9.40
N ASN A 163 -0.58 -5.68 10.62
CA ASN A 163 0.43 -6.64 11.07
C ASN A 163 -0.15 -7.59 12.12
N LEU A 164 0.69 -8.41 12.73
CA LEU A 164 0.26 -9.40 13.74
C LEU A 164 -0.14 -8.77 15.06
N SER A 165 0.21 -7.50 15.29
CA SER A 165 -0.06 -6.79 16.56
C SER A 165 -1.33 -5.94 16.52
N THR A 166 -1.98 -5.78 15.36
CA THR A 166 -3.13 -4.86 15.19
C THR A 166 -4.48 -5.57 15.11
N GLY A 167 -4.54 -6.86 15.35
CA GLY A 167 -5.75 -7.67 15.36
C GLY A 167 -5.42 -9.15 15.51
N ILE A 168 -6.28 -9.90 16.14
CA ILE A 168 -6.15 -11.34 16.33
C ILE A 168 -6.88 -12.05 15.19
N LEU A 169 -6.19 -12.96 14.51
CA LEU A 169 -6.77 -13.86 13.50
C LEU A 169 -6.35 -15.28 13.85
N ILE A 170 -7.31 -16.03 14.37
CA ILE A 170 -7.15 -17.44 14.71
C ILE A 170 -7.29 -18.23 13.42
N LYS A 171 -6.31 -19.10 13.14
CA LYS A 171 -6.23 -19.94 11.94
C LYS A 171 -6.13 -21.41 12.31
N ASP A 172 -6.23 -22.29 11.32
CA ASP A 172 -6.13 -23.73 11.44
C ASP A 172 -4.97 -24.21 12.35
N ASN A 173 -3.78 -23.65 12.17
CA ASN A 173 -2.63 -23.98 13.01
C ASN A 173 -2.78 -23.54 14.47
N HIS A 174 -3.49 -22.43 14.73
CA HIS A 174 -3.78 -21.99 16.09
C HIS A 174 -4.82 -22.89 16.74
N ILE A 175 -5.85 -23.31 15.98
CA ILE A 175 -6.89 -24.23 16.44
C ILE A 175 -6.26 -25.60 16.80
N LYS A 176 -5.41 -26.14 15.91
CA LYS A 176 -4.69 -27.38 16.16
C LYS A 176 -3.81 -27.31 17.40
N ALA A 177 -3.09 -26.20 17.59
CA ALA A 177 -2.24 -26.01 18.76
C ALA A 177 -3.03 -25.85 20.07
N ALA A 178 -4.20 -25.23 20.04
CA ALA A 178 -5.07 -25.07 21.20
C ALA A 178 -5.96 -26.29 21.49
N GLY A 179 -6.11 -27.20 20.52
CA GLY A 179 -6.93 -28.40 20.60
C GLY A 179 -8.37 -28.26 20.12
N SER A 180 -8.93 -27.04 20.10
CA SER A 180 -10.27 -26.75 19.58
C SER A 180 -10.46 -25.26 19.29
N VAL A 181 -11.49 -24.88 18.51
CA VAL A 181 -11.88 -23.49 18.25
C VAL A 181 -12.18 -22.77 19.56
N LYS A 182 -13.01 -23.38 20.41
CA LYS A 182 -13.40 -22.80 21.70
C LYS A 182 -12.21 -22.54 22.62
N ALA A 183 -11.26 -23.48 22.68
CA ALA A 183 -10.04 -23.31 23.48
C ALA A 183 -9.18 -22.15 22.94
N ALA A 184 -8.97 -22.06 21.63
CA ALA A 184 -8.22 -20.98 21.00
C ALA A 184 -8.83 -19.61 21.28
N VAL A 185 -10.14 -19.44 21.07
CA VAL A 185 -10.86 -18.18 21.32
C VAL A 185 -10.80 -17.81 22.80
N ASN A 186 -11.04 -18.74 23.72
CA ASN A 186 -11.00 -18.48 25.17
C ASN A 186 -9.61 -18.03 25.64
N GLN A 187 -8.53 -18.65 25.13
CA GLN A 187 -7.17 -18.21 25.42
C GLN A 187 -6.90 -16.79 24.92
N CYS A 188 -7.34 -16.47 23.71
CA CYS A 188 -7.21 -15.10 23.18
C CYS A 188 -7.97 -14.10 24.06
N LYS A 189 -9.19 -14.40 24.48
CA LYS A 189 -10.00 -13.54 25.35
C LYS A 189 -9.39 -13.38 26.74
N HIS A 190 -8.83 -14.43 27.31
CA HIS A 190 -8.20 -14.37 28.63
C HIS A 190 -7.01 -13.41 28.65
N HIS A 191 -6.21 -13.39 27.59
CA HIS A 191 -5.01 -12.55 27.48
C HIS A 191 -5.22 -11.20 26.81
N ASN A 192 -6.38 -10.98 26.18
CA ASN A 192 -6.66 -9.78 25.39
C ASN A 192 -8.03 -9.19 25.72
N SER A 193 -8.04 -7.90 26.04
CA SER A 193 -9.26 -7.15 26.30
C SER A 193 -9.59 -6.08 25.25
N LYS A 194 -8.77 -5.90 24.22
CA LYS A 194 -8.86 -4.71 23.35
C LYS A 194 -8.83 -4.99 21.84
N LEU A 195 -8.22 -6.07 21.40
CA LEU A 195 -8.10 -6.38 19.98
C LEU A 195 -9.27 -7.24 19.51
N SER A 196 -9.82 -6.93 18.35
CA SER A 196 -10.81 -7.77 17.71
C SER A 196 -10.23 -9.15 17.37
N ILE A 197 -11.08 -10.17 17.53
CA ILE A 197 -10.74 -11.58 17.27
C ILE A 197 -11.54 -12.03 16.05
N GLU A 198 -10.84 -12.36 14.98
CA GLU A 198 -11.38 -13.08 13.82
C GLU A 198 -11.03 -14.55 13.89
N LEU A 199 -11.92 -15.38 13.39
CA LEU A 199 -11.77 -16.83 13.30
C LEU A 199 -11.82 -17.23 11.83
N GLU A 200 -10.70 -17.71 11.30
CA GLU A 200 -10.62 -18.34 9.96
C GLU A 200 -11.08 -19.80 10.10
N VAL A 201 -12.07 -20.21 9.31
CA VAL A 201 -12.72 -21.52 9.38
C VAL A 201 -12.80 -22.16 7.99
N ASP A 202 -12.60 -23.47 7.95
CA ASP A 202 -12.65 -24.28 6.72
C ASP A 202 -13.90 -25.16 6.66
N THR A 203 -14.63 -25.32 7.78
CA THR A 203 -15.79 -26.24 7.86
C THR A 203 -16.97 -25.62 8.61
N LEU A 204 -18.16 -26.13 8.31
CA LEU A 204 -19.40 -25.72 9.00
C LEU A 204 -19.36 -26.08 10.50
N GLU A 205 -18.71 -27.20 10.86
CA GLU A 205 -18.56 -27.63 12.25
C GLU A 205 -17.75 -26.60 13.05
N GLN A 206 -16.67 -26.04 12.46
CA GLN A 206 -15.89 -24.98 13.08
C GLN A 206 -16.69 -23.68 13.25
N ILE A 207 -17.61 -23.37 12.31
CA ILE A 207 -18.55 -22.25 12.46
C ILE A 207 -19.45 -22.50 13.66
N HIS A 208 -20.08 -23.68 13.75
CA HIS A 208 -20.98 -24.02 14.86
C HIS A 208 -20.24 -23.99 16.20
N GLU A 209 -19.03 -24.57 16.29
CA GLU A 209 -18.23 -24.51 17.50
C GLU A 209 -17.84 -23.08 17.89
N GLY A 210 -17.59 -22.22 16.88
CA GLY A 210 -17.23 -20.83 17.07
C GLY A 210 -18.37 -19.95 17.57
N LEU A 211 -19.62 -20.16 17.11
CA LEU A 211 -20.75 -19.25 17.35
C LEU A 211 -20.95 -18.91 18.84
N ASP A 212 -20.77 -19.88 19.74
CA ASP A 212 -20.93 -19.70 21.17
C ASP A 212 -19.67 -19.19 21.88
N SER A 213 -18.57 -18.98 21.16
CA SER A 213 -17.27 -18.62 21.76
C SER A 213 -17.05 -17.12 21.93
N GLY A 214 -17.90 -16.27 21.29
CA GLY A 214 -17.89 -14.81 21.47
C GLY A 214 -16.63 -14.14 20.90
N PHE A 215 -16.35 -14.34 19.64
CA PHE A 215 -15.38 -13.59 18.81
C PHE A 215 -16.13 -12.58 17.93
N ASP A 216 -15.40 -11.75 17.16
CA ASP A 216 -15.99 -10.59 16.48
C ASP A 216 -16.34 -10.84 15.01
N GLY A 217 -15.75 -11.84 14.35
CA GLY A 217 -16.04 -12.15 12.96
C GLY A 217 -15.41 -13.44 12.44
N PHE A 218 -16.04 -14.00 11.40
CA PHE A 218 -15.51 -15.14 10.65
C PHE A 218 -14.76 -14.67 9.41
N LEU A 219 -13.73 -15.44 9.04
CA LEU A 219 -13.10 -15.46 7.73
C LEU A 219 -13.31 -16.86 7.14
N LEU A 220 -13.91 -16.93 5.93
CA LEU A 220 -14.27 -18.17 5.23
C LEU A 220 -13.26 -18.50 4.14
#